data_802e87566754590942537b6165196f58
#
_entry.id   802e87566754590942537b6165196f58
#
_cell.length_a   1.000
_cell.length_b   1.000
_cell.length_c   1.000
_cell.angle_alpha   90.00
_cell.angle_beta   90.00
_cell.angle_gamma   90.00
#
_symmetry.space_group_name_H-M   'P 1'
#
loop_
_entity.id
_entity.type
_entity.pdbx_description
1 polymer ?
#
loop_
_entity_poly.entity_id
_entity_poly.type
_entity_poly.pdbx_seq_one_letter_code
_entity_poly.pdbx_strand_id
1 'polypeptide(L)'
;MIAKDYLTQQMTEAEYLATEPYSECKREYIDGYVYAMAGAKVSHNLIVGNIHGELRNYLKGKSCRPYMSDIRVKSGKNYYYPDVLV
;
A
#
# COMPACT_ATOMS: atom_id res chain seq x y z
N MET A 1 -6.35 -3.15 1.56
CA MET A 1 -7.11 -4.01 2.48
C MET A 1 -6.19 -5.04 3.08
N ILE A 2 -6.35 -5.27 4.37
CA ILE A 2 -5.50 -6.19 5.13
C ILE A 2 -6.20 -7.53 5.25
N ALA A 3 -5.44 -8.62 5.05
CA ALA A 3 -5.98 -9.97 5.13
C ALA A 3 -6.30 -10.37 6.56
N LYS A 4 -6.91 -11.54 6.71
CA LYS A 4 -7.30 -12.11 8.00
C LYS A 4 -6.07 -12.48 8.84
N ASP A 5 -6.29 -12.66 10.15
CA ASP A 5 -5.24 -12.91 11.13
C ASP A 5 -4.33 -14.10 10.80
N TYR A 6 -4.86 -15.14 10.16
CA TYR A 6 -4.06 -16.31 9.80
C TYR A 6 -2.93 -15.98 8.81
N LEU A 7 -3.00 -14.82 8.15
CA LEU A 7 -1.93 -14.33 7.27
C LEU A 7 -0.98 -13.37 7.98
N THR A 8 -1.22 -13.10 9.27
CA THR A 8 -0.38 -12.23 10.08
C THR A 8 0.83 -12.98 10.59
N GLN A 9 2.00 -12.41 10.44
CA GLN A 9 3.26 -13.02 10.88
C GLN A 9 4.11 -11.96 11.55
N GLN A 10 4.73 -12.33 12.67
CA GLN A 10 5.67 -11.45 13.34
C GLN A 10 7.03 -11.49 12.63
N MET A 11 7.61 -10.32 12.37
CA MET A 11 8.91 -10.18 11.74
C MET A 11 9.64 -8.96 12.28
N THR A 12 10.95 -8.95 12.15
CA THR A 12 11.71 -7.71 12.30
C THR A 12 11.56 -6.86 11.04
N GLU A 13 11.85 -5.56 11.15
CA GLU A 13 11.85 -4.67 10.00
C GLU A 13 12.82 -5.16 8.91
N ALA A 14 14.00 -5.61 9.32
CA ALA A 14 15.00 -6.14 8.37
C ALA A 14 14.48 -7.37 7.63
N GLU A 15 13.82 -8.28 8.32
CA GLU A 15 13.21 -9.46 7.70
C GLU A 15 12.12 -9.09 6.71
N TYR A 16 11.26 -8.13 7.08
CA TYR A 16 10.23 -7.64 6.18
C TYR A 16 10.84 -7.06 4.90
N LEU A 17 11.80 -6.16 5.04
CA LEU A 17 12.45 -5.51 3.90
C LEU A 17 13.18 -6.51 3.00
N ALA A 18 13.80 -7.54 3.59
CA ALA A 18 14.52 -8.56 2.83
C ALA A 18 13.56 -9.48 2.06
N THR A 19 12.37 -9.74 2.61
CA THR A 19 11.44 -10.72 2.03
C THR A 19 10.35 -10.10 1.16
N GLU A 20 10.04 -8.83 1.33
CA GLU A 20 8.97 -8.18 0.57
C GLU A 20 9.16 -8.26 -0.97
N PRO A 21 10.35 -8.04 -1.53
CA PRO A 21 10.54 -8.12 -2.98
C PRO A 21 10.23 -9.51 -3.57
N TYR A 22 10.26 -10.55 -2.75
CA TYR A 22 10.03 -11.94 -3.18
C TYR A 22 8.65 -12.44 -2.81
N SER A 23 7.84 -11.63 -2.17
CA SER A 23 6.49 -12.02 -1.77
C SER A 23 5.56 -12.03 -2.99
N GLU A 24 4.68 -13.04 -3.07
CA GLU A 24 3.70 -13.15 -4.14
C GLU A 24 2.61 -12.08 -4.04
N CYS A 25 2.40 -11.52 -2.86
CA CYS A 25 1.43 -10.46 -2.63
C CYS A 25 2.08 -9.32 -1.87
N LYS A 26 1.51 -8.12 -1.97
CA LYS A 26 1.93 -6.99 -1.17
C LYS A 26 1.59 -7.23 0.29
N ARG A 27 2.49 -6.82 1.16
CA ARG A 27 2.30 -6.95 2.61
C ARG A 27 2.61 -5.62 3.26
N GLU A 28 1.81 -5.26 4.26
CA GLU A 28 2.10 -4.12 5.12
C GLU A 28 2.80 -4.59 6.37
N TYR A 29 3.60 -3.72 6.98
CA TYR A 29 4.34 -4.00 8.22
C TYR A 29 3.92 -2.98 9.26
N ILE A 30 3.26 -3.45 10.33
CA ILE A 30 2.67 -2.58 11.34
C ILE A 30 2.98 -3.17 12.71
N ASP A 31 3.69 -2.39 13.53
CA ASP A 31 4.02 -2.75 14.91
C ASP A 31 4.68 -4.13 15.04
N GLY A 32 5.54 -4.48 14.10
CA GLY A 32 6.27 -5.74 14.13
C GLY A 32 5.54 -6.92 13.51
N TYR A 33 4.37 -6.71 12.92
CA TYR A 33 3.57 -7.75 12.28
C TYR A 33 3.39 -7.46 10.79
N VAL A 34 3.41 -8.53 10.02
CA VAL A 34 3.22 -8.48 8.56
C VAL A 34 1.78 -8.89 8.23
N TYR A 35 1.11 -8.09 7.43
CA TYR A 35 -0.27 -8.30 7.01
C TYR A 35 -0.32 -8.39 5.49
N ALA A 36 -0.71 -9.55 4.95
CA ALA A 36 -0.90 -9.69 3.52
C ALA A 36 -2.12 -8.91 3.07
N MET A 37 -1.98 -8.16 1.98
CA MET A 37 -3.08 -7.37 1.43
C MET A 37 -3.95 -8.24 0.54
N ALA A 38 -5.27 -8.15 0.73
CA ALA A 38 -6.22 -8.84 -0.11
C ALA A 38 -6.40 -8.12 -1.46
N GLY A 39 -6.84 -8.86 -2.47
CA GLY A 39 -7.21 -8.27 -3.74
C GLY A 39 -8.42 -7.35 -3.59
N ALA A 40 -8.49 -6.31 -4.41
CA ALA A 40 -9.58 -5.35 -4.38
C ALA A 40 -10.72 -5.78 -5.32
N LYS A 41 -11.96 -5.38 -4.97
CA LYS A 41 -13.11 -5.55 -5.85
C LYS A 41 -13.05 -4.52 -6.98
N VAL A 42 -13.73 -4.81 -8.09
CA VAL A 42 -13.81 -3.90 -9.23
C VAL A 42 -14.36 -2.53 -8.81
N SER A 43 -15.39 -2.50 -7.96
CA SER A 43 -15.96 -1.24 -7.47
C SER A 43 -14.93 -0.41 -6.69
N HIS A 44 -14.12 -1.05 -5.86
CA HIS A 44 -13.04 -0.37 -5.14
C HIS A 44 -12.02 0.21 -6.12
N ASN A 45 -11.62 -0.56 -7.11
CA ASN A 45 -10.67 -0.13 -8.13
C ASN A 45 -11.18 1.07 -8.91
N LEU A 46 -12.47 1.09 -9.28
CA LEU A 46 -13.08 2.22 -9.96
C LEU A 46 -13.07 3.48 -9.11
N ILE A 47 -13.37 3.37 -7.83
CA ILE A 47 -13.34 4.51 -6.92
C ILE A 47 -11.92 5.05 -6.80
N VAL A 48 -10.93 4.18 -6.60
CA VAL A 48 -9.53 4.58 -6.51
C VAL A 48 -9.08 5.27 -7.80
N GLY A 49 -9.44 4.72 -8.95
CA GLY A 49 -9.12 5.30 -10.25
C GLY A 49 -9.74 6.68 -10.44
N ASN A 50 -10.98 6.85 -10.02
CA ASN A 50 -11.66 8.15 -10.10
C ASN A 50 -11.00 9.19 -9.21
N ILE A 51 -10.68 8.84 -7.97
CA ILE A 51 -9.99 9.75 -7.05
C ILE A 51 -8.62 10.12 -7.61
N HIS A 52 -7.87 9.14 -8.10
CA HIS A 52 -6.55 9.39 -8.69
C HIS A 52 -6.67 10.32 -9.91
N GLY A 53 -7.66 10.08 -10.78
CA GLY A 53 -7.89 10.92 -11.96
C GLY A 53 -8.21 12.36 -11.61
N GLU A 54 -9.06 12.58 -10.62
CA GLU A 54 -9.40 13.93 -10.13
C GLU A 54 -8.17 14.63 -9.56
N LEU A 55 -7.38 13.94 -8.74
CA LEU A 55 -6.15 14.50 -8.17
C LEU A 55 -5.13 14.81 -9.27
N ARG A 56 -4.99 13.94 -10.25
CA ARG A 56 -4.08 14.14 -11.37
C ARG A 56 -4.44 15.42 -12.13
N ASN A 57 -5.72 15.63 -12.39
CA ASN A 57 -6.18 16.84 -13.06
C ASN A 57 -5.95 18.09 -12.21
N TYR A 58 -6.27 18.01 -10.93
CA TYR A 58 -6.08 19.14 -10.00
C TYR A 58 -4.61 19.51 -9.85
N LEU A 59 -3.73 18.51 -9.76
CA LEU A 59 -2.30 18.73 -9.51
C LEU A 59 -1.50 18.99 -10.78
N LYS A 60 -2.14 18.99 -11.94
CA LYS A 60 -1.49 19.23 -13.22
C LYS A 60 -0.78 20.57 -13.22
N GLY A 61 0.51 20.56 -13.55
CA GLY A 61 1.34 21.78 -13.53
C GLY A 61 1.86 22.17 -12.15
N LYS A 62 1.50 21.41 -11.09
CA LYS A 62 2.01 21.62 -9.74
C LYS A 62 3.17 20.66 -9.44
N SER A 63 3.89 20.91 -8.35
CA SER A 63 5.06 20.11 -7.97
C SER A 63 4.70 18.74 -7.41
N CYS A 64 3.48 18.57 -6.87
CA CYS A 64 3.02 17.30 -6.31
C CYS A 64 2.36 16.44 -7.39
N ARG A 65 2.45 15.12 -7.23
CA ARG A 65 1.82 14.15 -8.14
C ARG A 65 1.08 13.09 -7.34
N PRO A 66 -0.05 12.59 -7.83
CA PRO A 66 -0.74 11.48 -7.18
C PRO A 66 -0.16 10.14 -7.65
N TYR A 67 -0.14 9.18 -6.73
CA TYR A 67 0.27 7.81 -6.98
C TYR A 67 -0.80 6.86 -6.49
N MET A 68 -0.82 5.63 -7.01
CA MET A 68 -1.78 4.60 -6.61
C MET A 68 -1.07 3.31 -6.21
N SER A 69 -1.62 2.69 -5.18
CA SER A 69 -1.51 1.26 -4.83
C SER A 69 -0.12 0.64 -4.72
N ASP A 70 0.79 0.85 -5.64
CA ASP A 70 2.06 0.14 -5.70
C ASP A 70 3.21 0.86 -5.03
N ILE A 71 2.95 2.04 -4.49
CA ILE A 71 3.97 2.85 -3.81
C ILE A 71 3.91 2.56 -2.31
N ARG A 72 5.00 2.05 -1.78
CA ARG A 72 5.11 1.77 -0.35
C ARG A 72 5.55 3.03 0.39
N VAL A 73 4.89 3.31 1.51
CA VAL A 73 5.19 4.46 2.37
C VAL A 73 5.72 3.97 3.71
N LYS A 74 6.84 4.53 4.13
CA LYS A 74 7.38 4.28 5.47
C LYS A 74 6.94 5.38 6.41
N SER A 75 6.42 4.99 7.58
CA SER A 75 6.07 5.90 8.65
C SER A 75 6.60 5.33 9.97
N GLY A 76 7.64 5.95 10.53
CA GLY A 76 8.36 5.37 11.65
C GLY A 76 8.99 4.05 11.23
N LYS A 77 8.62 2.95 11.89
CA LYS A 77 9.05 1.60 11.52
C LYS A 77 7.98 0.82 10.76
N ASN A 78 6.88 1.48 10.41
CA ASN A 78 5.75 0.85 9.73
C ASN A 78 5.82 1.10 8.23
N TYR A 79 5.28 0.17 7.45
CA TYR A 79 5.25 0.23 6.00
C TYR A 79 3.85 -0.06 5.50
N TYR A 80 3.34 0.82 4.66
CA TYR A 80 1.96 0.77 4.15
C TYR A 80 1.94 0.91 2.63
N TYR A 81 0.90 0.37 2.02
CA TYR A 81 0.58 0.62 0.62
C TYR A 81 -0.78 1.33 0.56
N PRO A 82 -0.81 2.66 0.64
CA PRO A 82 -2.09 3.38 0.54
C PRO A 82 -2.68 3.25 -0.85
N ASP A 83 -4.01 3.29 -0.94
CA ASP A 83 -4.70 3.18 -2.23
C ASP A 83 -4.41 4.37 -3.14
N VAL A 84 -4.36 5.57 -2.58
CA VAL A 84 -3.99 6.80 -3.28
C VAL A 84 -3.13 7.64 -2.34
N LEU A 85 -2.09 8.24 -2.88
CA LEU A 85 -1.24 9.18 -2.12
C LEU A 85 -0.72 10.30 -3.03
N VAL A 86 -0.39 11.38 -2.40
CA VAL A 86 0.19 12.55 -3.07
C VAL A 86 1.58 12.85 -2.54
#